data_9553720a2db3c9fc4cd782f1c6b9434a
#
_entry.id   9553720a2db3c9fc4cd782f1c6b9434a
#
_cell.length_a   1.000
_cell.length_b   1.000
_cell.length_c   1.000
_cell.angle_alpha   90.00
_cell.angle_beta   90.00
_cell.angle_gamma   90.00
#
_symmetry.space_group_name_H-M   'P 1'
#
loop_
_entity.id
_entity.type
_entity.pdbx_description
1 polymer ?
#
loop_
_entity_poly.entity_id
_entity_poly.type
_entity_poly.pdbx_seq_one_letter_code
_entity_poly.pdbx_strand_id
1 'polypeptide(L)'
;EKGIVTVGVNGIGIEDAQHDISMPGSFADTLRDDIAKMRWYLNHDTRQLLGVPLSGEEKDNNLIMTGQLNLKKQIGRDILEDYKLFRDAGRTLEHSIGVKALARDEEDRRKVVRWKMLEYSTLTGWGANPQTFLVGLKSATEDQIRDAVELIRMAFKQHGYSDERLKNYDMELNLLLKSLGGGLIVTCPCCGHQFDYDNEPEHTFSQEVQDAALEFVSSIARNEA
;
A
#
# COMPACT_ATOMS: atom_id res chain seq x y z
N GLU A 1 6.78 5.61 10.06
CA GLU A 1 6.00 4.66 9.22
C GLU A 1 4.60 4.45 9.83
N LYS A 2 3.53 4.50 9.00
CA LYS A 2 2.16 4.27 9.49
C LYS A 2 1.74 2.81 9.48
N GLY A 3 2.56 1.90 8.92
CA GLY A 3 2.22 0.47 8.82
C GLY A 3 1.01 0.20 7.92
N ILE A 4 0.79 1.01 6.87
CA ILE A 4 -0.26 0.76 5.88
C ILE A 4 0.26 -0.26 4.88
N VAL A 5 -0.47 -1.36 4.73
CA VAL A 5 -0.13 -2.46 3.82
C VAL A 5 -1.32 -2.76 2.93
N THR A 6 -1.07 -2.89 1.63
CA THR A 6 -2.06 -3.29 0.63
C THR A 6 -1.67 -4.64 0.05
N VAL A 7 -2.58 -5.60 0.09
CA VAL A 7 -2.33 -7.00 -0.26
C VAL A 7 -3.46 -7.58 -1.10
N GLY A 8 -3.12 -8.46 -2.05
CA GLY A 8 -4.07 -9.35 -2.68
C GLY A 8 -4.29 -10.57 -1.78
N VAL A 9 -5.53 -10.79 -1.35
CA VAL A 9 -5.86 -11.83 -0.37
C VAL A 9 -6.60 -13.03 -0.95
N ASN A 10 -7.13 -12.88 -2.17
CA ASN A 10 -7.84 -13.96 -2.87
C ASN A 10 -7.92 -13.68 -4.37
N GLY A 11 -7.63 -14.66 -5.20
CA GLY A 11 -7.88 -14.59 -6.64
C GLY A 11 -9.36 -14.85 -6.96
N ILE A 12 -9.89 -14.12 -7.95
CA ILE A 12 -11.28 -14.23 -8.41
C ILE A 12 -11.31 -15.00 -9.73
N GLY A 13 -12.26 -15.93 -9.86
CA GLY A 13 -12.41 -16.76 -11.05
C GLY A 13 -11.44 -17.93 -11.15
N ILE A 14 -10.64 -18.18 -10.11
CA ILE A 14 -9.76 -19.35 -10.00
C ILE A 14 -10.19 -20.28 -8.88
N GLU A 15 -9.92 -21.57 -9.07
CA GLU A 15 -10.17 -22.59 -8.06
C GLU A 15 -9.05 -22.57 -7.01
N ASP A 16 -9.43 -22.50 -5.75
CA ASP A 16 -8.50 -22.58 -4.62
C ASP A 16 -8.27 -24.03 -4.15
N ALA A 17 -7.42 -24.23 -3.15
CA ALA A 17 -7.11 -25.56 -2.61
C ALA A 17 -8.30 -26.22 -1.88
N GLN A 18 -9.39 -25.49 -1.64
CA GLN A 18 -10.64 -26.01 -1.06
C GLN A 18 -11.69 -26.33 -2.14
N HIS A 19 -11.30 -26.19 -3.41
CA HIS A 19 -12.17 -26.35 -4.58
C HIS A 19 -13.28 -25.30 -4.68
N ASP A 20 -13.10 -24.15 -4.07
CA ASP A 20 -14.00 -23.01 -4.22
C ASP A 20 -13.49 -22.03 -5.29
N ILE A 21 -14.42 -21.45 -6.04
CA ILE A 21 -14.17 -20.44 -7.06
C ILE A 21 -14.94 -19.18 -6.68
N SER A 22 -14.24 -18.14 -6.22
CA SER A 22 -14.85 -16.85 -5.94
C SER A 22 -15.26 -16.17 -7.24
N MET A 23 -16.54 -15.87 -7.40
CA MET A 23 -17.04 -15.22 -8.61
C MET A 23 -16.89 -13.68 -8.53
N PRO A 24 -16.75 -12.98 -9.67
CA PRO A 24 -16.75 -11.52 -9.66
C PRO A 24 -17.98 -10.94 -8.95
N GLY A 25 -17.78 -9.95 -8.09
CA GLY A 25 -18.83 -9.34 -7.28
C GLY A 25 -19.19 -10.11 -6.01
N SER A 26 -18.59 -11.27 -5.78
CA SER A 26 -18.96 -12.14 -4.65
C SER A 26 -18.65 -11.55 -3.27
N PHE A 27 -17.73 -10.60 -3.18
CA PHE A 27 -17.36 -9.90 -1.95
C PHE A 27 -18.02 -8.52 -1.80
N ALA A 28 -18.76 -8.02 -2.80
CA ALA A 28 -19.28 -6.66 -2.81
C ALA A 28 -20.10 -6.30 -1.57
N ASP A 29 -21.04 -7.17 -1.16
CA ASP A 29 -21.90 -6.93 0.01
C ASP A 29 -21.07 -6.91 1.30
N THR A 30 -20.19 -7.86 1.49
CA THR A 30 -19.41 -7.97 2.73
C THR A 30 -18.38 -6.84 2.87
N LEU A 31 -17.82 -6.34 1.77
CA LEU A 31 -16.93 -5.16 1.78
C LEU A 31 -17.70 -3.88 2.14
N ARG A 32 -18.92 -3.70 1.58
CA ARG A 32 -19.75 -2.55 1.88
C ARG A 32 -20.25 -2.54 3.32
N ASP A 33 -20.74 -3.68 3.83
CA ASP A 33 -21.54 -3.72 5.05
C ASP A 33 -20.74 -4.13 6.30
N ASP A 34 -19.64 -4.87 6.12
CA ASP A 34 -18.97 -5.54 7.24
C ASP A 34 -17.49 -5.19 7.43
N ILE A 35 -16.88 -4.39 6.56
CA ILE A 35 -15.44 -4.10 6.61
C ILE A 35 -14.99 -3.59 7.99
N ALA A 36 -15.78 -2.78 8.65
CA ALA A 36 -15.50 -2.26 9.99
C ALA A 36 -15.49 -3.35 11.09
N LYS A 37 -16.09 -4.51 10.80
CA LYS A 37 -16.14 -5.65 11.71
C LYS A 37 -15.10 -6.71 11.40
N MET A 38 -14.47 -6.65 10.21
CA MET A 38 -13.43 -7.59 9.82
C MET A 38 -12.19 -7.44 10.69
N ARG A 39 -11.37 -8.46 10.69
CA ARG A 39 -10.11 -8.50 11.45
C ARG A 39 -8.95 -8.86 10.53
N TRP A 40 -7.76 -8.46 10.91
CA TRP A 40 -6.52 -8.86 10.26
C TRP A 40 -5.67 -9.65 11.25
N TYR A 41 -5.47 -10.94 10.97
CA TYR A 41 -4.74 -11.85 11.85
C TYR A 41 -3.43 -12.33 11.23
N LEU A 42 -2.63 -13.01 12.03
CA LEU A 42 -1.51 -13.83 11.59
C LEU A 42 -1.95 -15.31 11.63
N ASN A 43 -1.79 -16.01 10.49
CA ASN A 43 -2.05 -17.44 10.37
C ASN A 43 -3.45 -17.89 10.88
N HIS A 44 -4.48 -17.07 10.67
CA HIS A 44 -5.85 -17.32 11.19
C HIS A 44 -5.94 -17.48 12.73
N ASP A 45 -4.89 -17.12 13.47
CA ASP A 45 -4.91 -17.16 14.92
C ASP A 45 -5.59 -15.91 15.49
N THR A 46 -6.81 -16.05 16.00
CA THR A 46 -7.59 -14.95 16.58
C THR A 46 -6.93 -14.28 17.78
N ARG A 47 -5.93 -14.89 18.39
CA ARG A 47 -5.10 -14.30 19.46
C ARG A 47 -4.01 -13.37 18.93
N GLN A 48 -3.70 -13.45 17.63
CA GLN A 48 -2.64 -12.71 16.96
C GLN A 48 -3.21 -11.64 16.02
N LEU A 49 -3.91 -10.66 16.60
CA LEU A 49 -4.44 -9.53 15.87
C LEU A 49 -3.30 -8.61 15.41
N LEU A 50 -3.10 -8.51 14.08
CA LEU A 50 -2.06 -7.69 13.45
C LEU A 50 -2.47 -6.23 13.33
N GLY A 51 -3.72 -5.96 12.97
CA GLY A 51 -4.18 -4.63 12.64
C GLY A 51 -5.66 -4.54 12.32
N VAL A 52 -6.02 -3.47 11.61
CA VAL A 52 -7.40 -3.20 11.20
C VAL A 52 -7.49 -3.06 9.68
N PRO A 53 -8.50 -3.64 9.03
CA PRO A 53 -8.85 -3.34 7.65
C PRO A 53 -9.27 -1.87 7.52
N LEU A 54 -8.81 -1.19 6.47
CA LEU A 54 -9.20 0.17 6.13
C LEU A 54 -10.14 0.20 4.94
N SER A 55 -9.80 -0.55 3.89
CA SER A 55 -10.60 -0.67 2.67
C SER A 55 -10.40 -2.02 2.01
N GLY A 56 -11.32 -2.40 1.15
CA GLY A 56 -11.21 -3.57 0.29
C GLY A 56 -11.93 -3.32 -1.03
N GLU A 57 -11.41 -3.90 -2.10
CA GLU A 57 -11.98 -3.82 -3.44
C GLU A 57 -11.69 -5.09 -4.24
N GLU A 58 -12.57 -5.41 -5.18
CA GLU A 58 -12.27 -6.38 -6.23
C GLU A 58 -11.67 -5.64 -7.42
N LYS A 59 -10.43 -5.97 -7.78
CA LYS A 59 -9.70 -5.34 -8.85
C LYS A 59 -8.77 -6.33 -9.55
N ASP A 60 -8.71 -6.28 -10.89
CA ASP A 60 -7.81 -7.10 -11.72
C ASP A 60 -7.87 -8.60 -11.38
N ASN A 61 -9.10 -9.12 -11.23
CA ASN A 61 -9.39 -10.49 -10.81
C ASN A 61 -8.80 -10.88 -9.44
N ASN A 62 -8.65 -9.93 -8.54
CA ASN A 62 -8.19 -10.15 -7.18
C ASN A 62 -9.05 -9.41 -6.16
N LEU A 63 -9.18 -9.97 -4.98
CA LEU A 63 -9.65 -9.24 -3.80
C LEU A 63 -8.45 -8.55 -3.16
N ILE A 64 -8.43 -7.24 -3.22
CA ILE A 64 -7.37 -6.38 -2.65
C ILE A 64 -7.85 -5.81 -1.33
N MET A 65 -7.06 -5.96 -0.28
CA MET A 65 -7.32 -5.38 1.04
C MET A 65 -6.23 -4.39 1.42
N THR A 66 -6.62 -3.23 1.92
CA THR A 66 -5.70 -2.29 2.56
C THR A 66 -5.98 -2.26 4.06
N GLY A 67 -4.94 -2.43 4.85
CA GLY A 67 -5.04 -2.41 6.31
C GLY A 67 -3.92 -1.63 6.98
N GLN A 68 -4.12 -1.30 8.24
CA GLN A 68 -3.12 -0.67 9.09
C GLN A 68 -2.67 -1.63 10.17
N LEU A 69 -1.37 -1.94 10.18
CA LEU A 69 -0.72 -2.71 11.25
C LEU A 69 -0.71 -1.94 12.56
N ASN A 70 -0.89 -2.64 13.66
CA ASN A 70 -0.73 -2.06 14.99
C ASN A 70 0.76 -2.06 15.39
N LEU A 71 1.48 -1.00 15.02
CA LEU A 71 2.92 -0.86 15.31
C LEU A 71 3.23 -0.62 16.81
N LYS A 72 2.21 -0.41 17.66
CA LYS A 72 2.41 -0.40 19.12
C LYS A 72 2.63 -1.80 19.68
N LYS A 73 2.21 -2.85 18.97
CA LYS A 73 2.47 -4.25 19.31
C LYS A 73 3.76 -4.73 18.64
N GLN A 74 4.53 -5.59 19.33
CA GLN A 74 5.74 -6.21 18.77
C GLN A 74 5.41 -6.98 17.49
N ILE A 75 4.39 -7.84 17.51
CA ILE A 75 3.96 -8.63 16.34
C ILE A 75 3.65 -7.78 15.11
N GLY A 76 3.08 -6.56 15.28
CA GLY A 76 2.81 -5.66 14.17
C GLY A 76 4.09 -5.08 13.56
N ARG A 77 5.10 -4.80 14.37
CA ARG A 77 6.42 -4.37 13.90
C ARG A 77 7.15 -5.51 13.20
N ASP A 78 7.15 -6.70 13.78
CA ASP A 78 7.82 -7.88 13.23
C ASP A 78 7.27 -8.21 11.83
N ILE A 79 5.95 -8.25 11.68
CA ILE A 79 5.31 -8.51 10.38
C ILE A 79 5.60 -7.39 9.37
N LEU A 80 5.70 -6.13 9.78
CA LEU A 80 6.09 -5.06 8.88
C LEU A 80 7.52 -5.26 8.34
N GLU A 81 8.45 -5.69 9.19
CA GLU A 81 9.81 -6.01 8.78
C GLU A 81 9.87 -7.25 7.88
N ASP A 82 9.03 -8.26 8.14
CA ASP A 82 8.91 -9.42 7.24
C ASP A 82 8.38 -9.00 5.86
N TYR A 83 7.37 -8.12 5.77
CA TYR A 83 6.91 -7.57 4.49
C TYR A 83 8.02 -6.85 3.72
N LYS A 84 8.84 -6.05 4.41
CA LYS A 84 9.97 -5.35 3.80
C LYS A 84 11.02 -6.34 3.30
N LEU A 85 11.39 -7.31 4.14
CA LEU A 85 12.38 -8.34 3.81
C LEU A 85 11.95 -9.13 2.57
N PHE A 86 10.69 -9.59 2.52
CA PHE A 86 10.18 -10.34 1.38
C PHE A 86 10.12 -9.50 0.11
N ARG A 87 9.62 -8.25 0.20
CA ARG A 87 9.62 -7.30 -0.92
C ARG A 87 11.03 -7.08 -1.48
N ASP A 88 11.99 -6.81 -0.60
CA ASP A 88 13.38 -6.51 -1.00
C ASP A 88 14.07 -7.74 -1.61
N ALA A 89 13.62 -8.94 -1.26
CA ALA A 89 14.02 -10.19 -1.88
C ALA A 89 13.25 -10.54 -3.17
N GLY A 90 12.36 -9.66 -3.66
CA GLY A 90 11.50 -9.93 -4.82
C GLY A 90 10.47 -11.04 -4.59
N ARG A 91 10.06 -11.23 -3.34
CA ARG A 91 9.08 -12.24 -2.90
C ARG A 91 7.88 -11.58 -2.24
N THR A 92 6.86 -12.37 -1.91
CA THR A 92 5.68 -11.92 -1.18
C THR A 92 5.39 -12.87 -0.03
N LEU A 93 4.88 -12.34 1.08
CA LEU A 93 4.15 -13.13 2.05
C LEU A 93 2.80 -13.51 1.44
N GLU A 94 2.34 -14.70 1.72
CA GLU A 94 1.04 -15.16 1.27
C GLU A 94 -0.08 -14.70 2.22
N HIS A 95 -1.31 -14.77 1.72
CA HIS A 95 -2.48 -14.34 2.45
C HIS A 95 -3.60 -15.37 2.33
N SER A 96 -4.56 -15.27 3.20
CA SER A 96 -5.77 -16.08 3.18
C SER A 96 -6.94 -15.29 3.75
N ILE A 97 -8.15 -15.78 3.51
CA ILE A 97 -9.39 -15.17 3.99
C ILE A 97 -10.17 -16.16 4.84
N GLY A 98 -10.77 -15.67 5.93
CA GLY A 98 -11.75 -16.42 6.70
C GLY A 98 -13.16 -16.04 6.23
N VAL A 99 -13.82 -16.95 5.53
CA VAL A 99 -15.09 -16.69 4.84
C VAL A 99 -16.15 -17.74 5.14
N LYS A 100 -17.41 -17.36 4.87
CA LYS A 100 -18.56 -18.28 4.83
C LYS A 100 -19.31 -18.05 3.51
N ALA A 101 -19.50 -19.09 2.71
CA ALA A 101 -20.33 -19.04 1.54
C ALA A 101 -21.79 -18.80 1.92
N LEU A 102 -22.36 -17.69 1.43
CA LEU A 102 -23.79 -17.37 1.61
C LEU A 102 -24.63 -17.82 0.43
N ALA A 103 -24.06 -17.81 -0.78
CA ALA A 103 -24.73 -18.29 -1.98
C ALA A 103 -23.71 -18.90 -2.94
N ARG A 104 -24.13 -19.98 -3.60
CA ARG A 104 -23.36 -20.70 -4.61
C ARG A 104 -24.17 -20.77 -5.89
N ASP A 105 -23.47 -20.87 -7.02
CA ASP A 105 -24.09 -21.11 -8.32
C ASP A 105 -24.88 -22.43 -8.31
N GLU A 106 -26.00 -22.47 -9.03
CA GLU A 106 -26.89 -23.65 -9.02
C GLU A 106 -26.34 -24.80 -9.88
N GLU A 107 -25.64 -24.47 -10.97
CA GLU A 107 -25.08 -25.44 -11.91
C GLU A 107 -23.71 -25.94 -11.49
N ASP A 108 -22.86 -25.07 -10.93
CA ASP A 108 -21.53 -25.42 -10.44
C ASP A 108 -21.33 -24.95 -8.99
N ARG A 109 -21.58 -25.88 -8.06
CA ARG A 109 -21.50 -25.61 -6.61
C ARG A 109 -20.13 -25.17 -6.11
N ARG A 110 -19.06 -25.32 -6.89
CA ARG A 110 -17.73 -24.77 -6.57
C ARG A 110 -17.73 -23.24 -6.68
N LYS A 111 -18.54 -22.68 -7.56
CA LYS A 111 -18.65 -21.24 -7.77
C LYS A 111 -19.43 -20.58 -6.63
N VAL A 112 -18.77 -19.72 -5.89
CA VAL A 112 -19.37 -18.94 -4.82
C VAL A 112 -19.70 -17.55 -5.35
N VAL A 113 -20.99 -17.24 -5.38
CA VAL A 113 -21.50 -15.97 -5.92
C VAL A 113 -21.72 -14.92 -4.82
N ARG A 114 -21.69 -15.33 -3.55
CA ARG A 114 -21.76 -14.40 -2.41
C ARG A 114 -21.04 -14.93 -1.19
N TRP A 115 -20.04 -14.18 -0.73
CA TRP A 115 -19.26 -14.46 0.46
C TRP A 115 -19.66 -13.58 1.64
N LYS A 116 -19.58 -14.13 2.84
CA LYS A 116 -19.44 -13.40 4.10
C LYS A 116 -17.98 -13.49 4.53
N MET A 117 -17.23 -12.40 4.43
CA MET A 117 -15.86 -12.35 4.89
C MET A 117 -15.80 -11.89 6.35
N LEU A 118 -15.07 -12.62 7.17
CA LEU A 118 -14.94 -12.36 8.61
C LEU A 118 -13.59 -11.75 8.94
N GLU A 119 -12.55 -12.18 8.22
CA GLU A 119 -11.19 -11.74 8.42
C GLU A 119 -10.33 -12.01 7.19
N TYR A 120 -9.16 -11.41 7.14
CA TYR A 120 -8.04 -11.87 6.32
C TYR A 120 -6.80 -12.02 7.17
N SER A 121 -5.89 -12.87 6.73
CA SER A 121 -4.67 -13.20 7.47
C SER A 121 -3.45 -13.09 6.58
N THR A 122 -2.37 -12.57 7.17
CA THR A 122 -1.01 -12.76 6.65
C THR A 122 -0.56 -14.15 7.06
N LEU A 123 0.05 -14.88 6.14
CA LEU A 123 0.54 -16.23 6.37
C LEU A 123 2.06 -16.26 6.38
N THR A 124 2.62 -17.01 7.31
CA THR A 124 4.05 -17.36 7.34
C THR A 124 4.33 -18.67 6.59
N GLY A 125 3.28 -19.35 6.17
CA GLY A 125 3.30 -20.57 5.33
C GLY A 125 2.55 -20.35 4.02
N TRP A 126 2.19 -21.44 3.36
CA TRP A 126 1.49 -21.37 2.07
C TRP A 126 -0.01 -21.15 2.25
N GLY A 127 -0.58 -20.31 1.39
CA GLY A 127 -2.01 -20.03 1.33
C GLY A 127 -2.78 -21.05 0.48
N ALA A 128 -4.07 -21.14 0.71
CA ALA A 128 -4.96 -21.99 -0.10
C ALA A 128 -5.20 -21.42 -1.50
N ASN A 129 -5.13 -20.08 -1.65
CA ASN A 129 -5.32 -19.43 -2.94
C ASN A 129 -3.96 -19.05 -3.54
N PRO A 130 -3.61 -19.50 -4.78
CA PRO A 130 -2.30 -19.28 -5.37
C PRO A 130 -2.06 -17.82 -5.83
N GLN A 131 -3.09 -17.00 -5.88
CA GLN A 131 -3.00 -15.59 -6.30
C GLN A 131 -3.12 -14.65 -5.09
N THR A 132 -2.18 -14.77 -4.16
CA THR A 132 -2.05 -13.83 -3.06
C THR A 132 -0.68 -13.15 -3.10
N PHE A 133 -0.62 -11.85 -2.84
CA PHE A 133 0.61 -11.08 -3.02
C PHE A 133 0.58 -9.74 -2.29
N LEU A 134 1.75 -9.13 -2.11
CA LEU A 134 1.90 -7.76 -1.65
C LEU A 134 1.70 -6.80 -2.82
N VAL A 135 0.72 -5.91 -2.73
CA VAL A 135 0.49 -4.82 -3.70
C VAL A 135 1.38 -3.62 -3.38
N GLY A 136 1.49 -3.26 -2.10
CA GLY A 136 2.32 -2.14 -1.69
C GLY A 136 2.37 -1.94 -0.18
N LEU A 137 3.47 -1.33 0.24
CA LEU A 137 3.67 -0.79 1.59
C LEU A 137 3.61 0.72 1.46
N LYS A 138 2.55 1.35 1.97
CA LYS A 138 2.49 2.81 2.03
C LYS A 138 3.09 3.25 3.36
N SER A 139 4.24 3.88 3.33
CA SER A 139 4.85 4.54 4.48
C SER A 139 4.25 5.92 4.76
N ALA A 140 3.72 6.58 3.73
CA ALA A 140 3.04 7.88 3.84
C ALA A 140 1.88 7.97 2.83
N THR A 141 0.84 8.77 3.16
CA THR A 141 -0.19 9.14 2.18
C THR A 141 0.36 10.19 1.23
N GLU A 142 -0.27 10.33 0.05
CA GLU A 142 0.10 11.37 -0.93
C GLU A 142 0.10 12.78 -0.31
N ASP A 143 -0.91 13.09 0.53
CA ASP A 143 -0.97 14.37 1.24
C ASP A 143 0.21 14.56 2.21
N GLN A 144 0.63 13.51 2.92
CA GLN A 144 1.77 13.59 3.83
C GLN A 144 3.11 13.73 3.11
N ILE A 145 3.25 13.14 1.93
CA ILE A 145 4.42 13.34 1.09
C ILE A 145 4.43 14.79 0.58
N ARG A 146 3.28 15.31 0.18
CA ARG A 146 3.12 16.70 -0.23
C ARG A 146 3.46 17.67 0.89
N ASP A 147 2.95 17.43 2.10
CA ASP A 147 3.26 18.23 3.29
C ASP A 147 4.76 18.18 3.64
N ALA A 148 5.38 16.99 3.54
CA ALA A 148 6.82 16.82 3.75
C ALA A 148 7.65 17.60 2.73
N VAL A 149 7.27 17.57 1.44
CA VAL A 149 7.92 18.36 0.37
C VAL A 149 7.79 19.86 0.63
N GLU A 150 6.63 20.35 1.08
CA GLU A 150 6.45 21.76 1.44
C GLU A 150 7.32 22.17 2.64
N LEU A 151 7.46 21.31 3.65
CA LEU A 151 8.37 21.54 4.77
C LEU A 151 9.84 21.61 4.33
N ILE A 152 10.26 20.71 3.42
CA ILE A 152 11.60 20.73 2.83
C ILE A 152 11.83 22.04 2.06
N ARG A 153 10.85 22.47 1.25
CA ARG A 153 10.89 23.76 0.54
C ARG A 153 11.05 24.95 1.48
N MET A 154 10.30 24.96 2.58
CA MET A 154 10.41 26.00 3.59
C MET A 154 11.79 26.01 4.27
N ALA A 155 12.33 24.82 4.60
CA ALA A 155 13.65 24.70 5.20
C ALA A 155 14.76 25.19 4.27
N PHE A 156 14.72 24.88 2.98
CA PHE A 156 15.68 25.38 2.01
C PHE A 156 15.62 26.92 1.86
N LYS A 157 14.41 27.51 1.88
CA LYS A 157 14.26 28.97 1.87
C LYS A 157 14.87 29.66 3.11
N GLN A 158 14.76 29.03 4.28
CA GLN A 158 15.30 29.57 5.54
C GLN A 158 16.83 29.50 5.63
N HIS A 159 17.47 28.54 4.94
CA HIS A 159 18.92 28.32 5.00
C HIS A 159 19.73 29.12 3.96
N GLY A 160 19.13 30.04 3.21
CA GLY A 160 19.84 30.99 2.36
C GLY A 160 20.50 30.39 1.13
N TYR A 161 19.96 29.27 0.59
CA TYR A 161 20.42 28.75 -0.69
C TYR A 161 20.14 29.71 -1.82
N SER A 162 21.03 29.75 -2.83
CA SER A 162 20.84 30.61 -4.00
C SER A 162 19.56 30.24 -4.76
N ASP A 163 18.93 31.25 -5.40
CA ASP A 163 17.69 31.03 -6.17
C ASP A 163 17.81 29.96 -7.25
N GLU A 164 19.00 29.75 -7.81
CA GLU A 164 19.27 28.74 -8.83
C GLU A 164 19.31 27.34 -8.22
N ARG A 165 19.90 27.15 -7.03
CA ARG A 165 19.91 25.91 -6.29
C ARG A 165 18.52 25.54 -5.80
N LEU A 166 17.75 26.51 -5.31
CA LEU A 166 16.35 26.32 -4.90
C LEU A 166 15.47 25.86 -6.07
N LYS A 167 15.67 26.39 -7.27
CA LYS A 167 14.95 25.96 -8.48
C LYS A 167 15.26 24.51 -8.85
N ASN A 168 16.52 24.09 -8.75
CA ASN A 168 16.91 22.71 -9.04
C ASN A 168 16.31 21.73 -8.02
N TYR A 169 16.39 22.04 -6.72
CA TYR A 169 15.76 21.21 -5.69
C TYR A 169 14.22 21.14 -5.84
N ASP A 170 13.60 22.26 -6.18
CA ASP A 170 12.15 22.31 -6.40
C ASP A 170 11.71 21.44 -7.58
N MET A 171 12.51 21.40 -8.65
CA MET A 171 12.29 20.53 -9.80
C MET A 171 12.46 19.06 -9.43
N GLU A 172 13.52 18.69 -8.68
CA GLU A 172 13.77 17.31 -8.23
C GLU A 172 12.70 16.83 -7.24
N LEU A 173 12.25 17.71 -6.31
CA LEU A 173 11.15 17.39 -5.38
C LEU A 173 9.81 17.17 -6.11
N ASN A 174 9.55 17.93 -7.18
CA ASN A 174 8.36 17.71 -8.01
C ASN A 174 8.43 16.38 -8.77
N LEU A 175 9.61 15.99 -9.28
CA LEU A 175 9.83 14.70 -9.91
C LEU A 175 9.61 13.55 -8.91
N LEU A 176 10.08 13.70 -7.67
CA LEU A 176 9.85 12.73 -6.60
C LEU A 176 8.35 12.58 -6.31
N LEU A 177 7.61 13.66 -6.16
CA LEU A 177 6.16 13.64 -5.95
C LEU A 177 5.44 12.90 -7.08
N LYS A 178 5.86 13.12 -8.32
CA LYS A 178 5.30 12.47 -9.50
C LYS A 178 5.56 10.97 -9.53
N SER A 179 6.78 10.53 -9.20
CA SER A 179 7.15 9.10 -9.14
C SER A 179 6.33 8.30 -8.11
N LEU A 180 5.67 9.00 -7.18
CA LEU A 180 4.82 8.41 -6.14
C LEU A 180 3.32 8.32 -6.51
N GLY A 181 2.99 8.61 -7.79
CA GLY A 181 1.64 8.42 -8.35
C GLY A 181 0.76 9.66 -8.40
N GLY A 182 1.32 10.83 -8.12
CA GLY A 182 0.63 12.11 -8.30
C GLY A 182 0.80 12.64 -9.73
N GLY A 183 -0.23 12.65 -10.55
CA GLY A 183 -0.24 13.36 -11.83
C GLY A 183 -0.12 14.86 -11.61
N LEU A 184 1.08 15.40 -11.54
CA LEU A 184 1.34 16.83 -11.34
C LEU A 184 1.76 17.47 -12.66
N ILE A 185 0.97 18.47 -13.06
CA ILE A 185 1.41 19.44 -14.07
C ILE A 185 2.37 20.41 -13.39
N VAL A 186 3.64 20.35 -13.74
CA VAL A 186 4.66 21.26 -13.20
C VAL A 186 4.74 22.49 -14.10
N THR A 187 4.48 23.67 -13.53
CA THR A 187 4.66 24.95 -14.22
C THR A 187 6.05 25.49 -13.91
N CYS A 188 6.86 25.72 -14.93
CA CYS A 188 8.17 26.35 -14.76
C CYS A 188 8.03 27.76 -14.16
N PRO A 189 8.62 28.06 -12.98
CA PRO A 189 8.46 29.37 -12.35
C PRO A 189 9.20 30.49 -13.08
N CYS A 190 10.11 30.17 -14.02
CA CYS A 190 10.87 31.18 -14.78
C CYS A 190 10.20 31.58 -16.09
N CYS A 191 9.40 30.73 -16.74
CA CYS A 191 8.81 31.00 -18.05
C CYS A 191 7.33 30.62 -18.15
N GLY A 192 6.71 30.05 -17.10
CA GLY A 192 5.30 29.64 -17.11
C GLY A 192 4.99 28.41 -17.97
N HIS A 193 5.99 27.72 -18.51
CA HIS A 193 5.78 26.53 -19.34
C HIS A 193 5.28 25.36 -18.48
N GLN A 194 4.22 24.69 -18.94
CA GLN A 194 3.70 23.47 -18.30
C GLN A 194 4.32 22.25 -18.96
N PHE A 195 4.95 21.41 -18.17
CA PHE A 195 5.53 20.15 -18.61
C PHE A 195 4.57 19.00 -18.27
N ASP A 196 4.18 18.27 -19.30
CA ASP A 196 3.47 17.01 -19.16
C ASP A 196 4.50 15.86 -19.24
N TYR A 197 4.81 15.29 -18.07
CA TYR A 197 5.96 14.38 -17.91
C TYR A 197 5.69 12.92 -18.31
N ASP A 198 4.53 12.59 -18.80
CA ASP A 198 4.21 11.19 -19.15
C ASP A 198 5.03 10.63 -20.34
N ASN A 199 5.88 11.44 -20.95
CA ASN A 199 6.64 11.08 -22.15
C ASN A 199 8.18 11.33 -22.09
N GLU A 200 8.81 11.53 -20.93
CA GLU A 200 10.27 11.72 -20.89
C GLU A 200 11.04 10.61 -20.17
N PRO A 201 12.33 10.34 -20.56
CA PRO A 201 13.10 9.20 -20.07
C PRO A 201 13.50 9.30 -18.59
N GLU A 202 13.74 8.13 -17.97
CA GLU A 202 14.11 7.93 -16.57
C GLU A 202 15.15 8.97 -16.05
N HIS A 203 14.70 9.85 -15.15
CA HIS A 203 15.58 10.75 -14.41
C HIS A 203 16.04 10.08 -13.12
N THR A 204 17.35 9.96 -12.94
CA THR A 204 17.96 9.59 -11.66
C THR A 204 18.10 10.84 -10.80
N PHE A 205 17.56 10.80 -9.57
CA PHE A 205 17.72 11.88 -8.59
C PHE A 205 19.18 12.05 -8.20
N SER A 206 19.62 13.30 -7.94
CA SER A 206 20.95 13.53 -7.41
C SER A 206 21.11 12.90 -6.03
N GLN A 207 22.31 12.43 -5.69
CA GLN A 207 22.60 11.82 -4.39
C GLN A 207 22.29 12.80 -3.25
N GLU A 208 22.51 14.09 -3.44
CA GLU A 208 22.22 15.15 -2.46
C GLU A 208 20.72 15.24 -2.10
N VAL A 209 19.82 15.05 -3.08
CA VAL A 209 18.35 15.05 -2.83
C VAL A 209 17.91 13.77 -2.14
N GLN A 210 18.48 12.64 -2.54
CA GLN A 210 18.19 11.35 -1.87
C GLN A 210 18.63 11.40 -0.40
N ASP A 211 19.84 11.91 -0.13
CA ASP A 211 20.39 12.03 1.22
C ASP A 211 19.60 13.03 2.07
N ALA A 212 19.23 14.19 1.51
CA ALA A 212 18.41 15.19 2.21
C ALA A 212 17.00 14.67 2.54
N ALA A 213 16.38 13.92 1.64
CA ALA A 213 15.08 13.30 1.88
C ALA A 213 15.17 12.21 2.97
N LEU A 214 16.24 11.39 2.96
CA LEU A 214 16.49 10.36 3.97
C LEU A 214 16.80 10.98 5.35
N GLU A 215 17.58 12.05 5.38
CA GLU A 215 17.91 12.78 6.63
C GLU A 215 16.68 13.46 7.23
N PHE A 216 15.82 14.04 6.39
CA PHE A 216 14.55 14.64 6.80
C PHE A 216 13.58 13.59 7.35
N VAL A 217 13.35 12.47 6.65
CA VAL A 217 12.52 11.36 7.13
C VAL A 217 13.06 10.81 8.45
N SER A 218 14.39 10.71 8.59
CA SER A 218 15.05 10.26 9.83
C SER A 218 14.92 11.28 10.98
N SER A 219 14.81 12.59 10.67
CA SER A 219 14.62 13.63 11.68
C SER A 219 13.19 13.66 12.23
N ILE A 220 12.19 13.44 11.37
CA ILE A 220 10.78 13.30 11.80
C ILE A 220 10.63 12.09 12.71
N ALA A 221 11.22 10.96 12.35
CA ALA A 221 11.17 9.73 13.15
C ALA A 221 11.83 9.88 14.53
N ARG A 222 12.81 10.80 14.71
CA ARG A 222 13.47 11.09 15.99
C ARG A 222 12.71 12.08 16.88
N ASN A 223 11.86 12.92 16.31
CA ASN A 223 11.08 13.92 17.07
C ASN A 223 9.73 13.40 17.59
N GLU A 224 9.33 12.19 17.20
CA GLU A 224 8.12 11.51 17.70
C GLU A 224 8.43 10.44 18.79
N ALA A 225 9.66 10.34 19.27
CA ALA A 225 10.10 9.51 20.38
C ALA A 225 10.34 10.36 21.63
#